data_34a4b431d3643decb6cea698f55c976a
#
_entry.id   34a4b431d3643decb6cea698f55c976a
#
_cell.length_a   1.000
_cell.length_b   1.000
_cell.length_c   1.000
_cell.angle_alpha   90.00
_cell.angle_beta   90.00
_cell.angle_gamma   90.00
#
_symmetry.space_group_name_H-M   'P 1'
#
loop_
_entity.id
_entity.type
_entity.pdbx_description
1 polymer ?
#
loop_
_entity_poly.entity_id
_entity_poly.type
_entity_poly.pdbx_seq_one_letter_code
_entity_poly.pdbx_strand_id
1 'polypeptide(L)'
;MSDLNHLMIEWTKLDKELKAINEKASMIRKQKESINQALIATIKENNLQDNVFSIPSLQMNVVCKEQSSYESMSYKFLEEKFNEHFSDSEKATELLNFIKTTRKKTKQVVLKGENVSE
;
A
#
# COMPACT_ATOMS: atom_id res chain seq x y z
N MET A 1 6.97 -8.34 -38.46
CA MET A 1 6.08 -8.98 -37.46
C MET A 1 6.81 -9.92 -36.52
N SER A 2 7.95 -10.49 -36.91
CA SER A 2 8.77 -11.30 -36.01
C SER A 2 9.27 -10.49 -34.81
N ASP A 3 9.57 -9.21 -34.99
CA ASP A 3 10.03 -8.35 -33.91
C ASP A 3 8.92 -8.10 -32.86
N LEU A 4 7.69 -7.90 -33.33
CA LEU A 4 6.54 -7.74 -32.44
C LEU A 4 6.32 -9.01 -31.61
N ASN A 5 6.37 -10.17 -32.25
CA ASN A 5 6.17 -11.45 -31.58
C ASN A 5 7.26 -11.69 -30.52
N HIS A 6 8.51 -11.39 -30.88
CA HIS A 6 9.63 -11.51 -29.93
C HIS A 6 9.47 -10.59 -28.73
N LEU A 7 9.09 -9.34 -28.96
CA LEU A 7 8.85 -8.38 -27.88
C LEU A 7 7.70 -8.82 -26.97
N MET A 8 6.63 -9.37 -27.54
CA MET A 8 5.50 -9.88 -26.79
C MET A 8 5.89 -11.05 -25.89
N ILE A 9 6.73 -11.94 -26.40
CA ILE A 9 7.23 -13.09 -25.62
C ILE A 9 8.09 -12.59 -24.47
N GLU A 10 9.00 -11.67 -24.72
CA GLU A 10 9.88 -11.12 -23.69
C GLU A 10 9.07 -10.38 -22.61
N TRP A 11 8.11 -9.56 -23.05
CA TRP A 11 7.25 -8.84 -22.11
C TRP A 11 6.50 -9.82 -21.21
N THR A 12 5.94 -10.88 -21.78
CA THR A 12 5.17 -11.88 -21.04
C THR A 12 6.03 -12.61 -20.02
N LYS A 13 7.27 -12.96 -20.40
CA LYS A 13 8.20 -13.61 -19.48
C LYS A 13 8.51 -12.72 -18.27
N LEU A 14 8.79 -11.45 -18.54
CA LEU A 14 9.08 -10.48 -17.47
C LEU A 14 7.85 -10.23 -16.57
N ASP A 15 6.69 -10.16 -17.18
CA ASP A 15 5.44 -9.98 -16.43
C ASP A 15 5.19 -11.14 -15.46
N LYS A 16 5.40 -12.38 -15.91
CA LYS A 16 5.26 -13.57 -15.08
C LYS A 16 6.29 -13.60 -13.95
N GLU A 17 7.53 -13.26 -14.27
CA GLU A 17 8.61 -13.22 -13.30
C GLU A 17 8.33 -12.17 -12.22
N LEU A 18 7.86 -10.99 -12.63
CA LEU A 18 7.53 -9.92 -11.70
C LEU A 18 6.38 -10.32 -10.78
N LYS A 19 5.36 -10.98 -11.30
CA LYS A 19 4.24 -11.48 -10.50
C LYS A 19 4.70 -12.48 -9.45
N ALA A 20 5.59 -13.41 -9.83
CA ALA A 20 6.15 -14.39 -8.90
C ALA A 20 6.97 -13.72 -7.79
N ILE A 21 7.77 -12.72 -8.15
CA ILE A 21 8.57 -11.95 -7.18
C ILE A 21 7.65 -11.17 -6.23
N ASN A 22 6.60 -10.56 -6.74
CA ASN A 22 5.63 -9.82 -5.93
C ASN A 22 4.89 -10.72 -4.95
N GLU A 23 4.53 -11.94 -5.37
CA GLU A 23 3.90 -12.92 -4.47
C GLU A 23 4.86 -13.31 -3.35
N LYS A 24 6.12 -13.57 -3.69
CA LYS A 24 7.14 -13.89 -2.70
C LYS A 24 7.36 -12.73 -1.73
N ALA A 25 7.42 -11.51 -2.25
CA ALA A 25 7.56 -10.31 -1.42
C ALA A 25 6.36 -10.14 -0.48
N SER A 26 5.15 -10.43 -0.96
CA SER A 26 3.94 -10.36 -0.14
C SER A 26 3.99 -11.36 1.03
N MET A 27 4.45 -12.59 0.77
CA MET A 27 4.61 -13.60 1.81
C MET A 27 5.63 -13.19 2.86
N ILE A 28 6.75 -12.62 2.42
CA ILE A 28 7.79 -12.13 3.33
C ILE A 28 7.27 -10.98 4.19
N ARG A 29 6.49 -10.06 3.60
CA ARG A 29 5.88 -8.96 4.35
C ARG A 29 4.95 -9.46 5.45
N LYS A 30 4.15 -10.48 5.15
CA LYS A 30 3.24 -11.09 6.14
C LYS A 30 4.00 -11.73 7.29
N GLN A 31 5.07 -12.46 6.98
CA GLN A 31 5.91 -13.08 8.01
C GLN A 31 6.59 -12.02 8.87
N LYS A 32 7.14 -10.98 8.23
CA LYS A 32 7.78 -9.86 8.92
C LYS A 32 6.80 -9.13 9.83
N GLU A 33 5.57 -8.90 9.36
CA GLU A 33 4.55 -8.23 10.15
C GLU A 33 4.16 -9.02 11.39
N SER A 34 4.04 -10.33 11.27
CA SER A 34 3.74 -11.20 12.40
C SER A 34 4.81 -11.11 13.47
N ILE A 35 6.10 -11.17 13.06
CA ILE A 35 7.24 -11.03 13.97
C ILE A 35 7.30 -9.63 14.55
N ASN A 36 7.02 -8.62 13.73
CA ASN A 36 7.01 -7.21 14.14
C ASN A 36 6.03 -6.96 15.28
N GLN A 37 4.82 -7.51 15.18
CA GLN A 37 3.82 -7.37 16.25
C GLN A 37 4.29 -7.99 17.56
N ALA A 38 4.88 -9.18 17.49
CA ALA A 38 5.41 -9.86 18.66
C ALA A 38 6.58 -9.09 19.29
N LEU A 39 7.48 -8.55 18.45
CA LEU A 39 8.61 -7.75 18.92
C LEU A 39 8.16 -6.47 19.61
N ILE A 40 7.22 -5.73 19.00
CA ILE A 40 6.72 -4.48 19.57
C ILE A 40 6.05 -4.75 20.92
N ALA A 41 5.25 -5.80 21.02
CA ALA A 41 4.60 -6.17 22.27
C ALA A 41 5.65 -6.46 23.36
N THR A 42 6.68 -7.23 23.05
CA THR A 42 7.75 -7.57 23.98
C THR A 42 8.54 -6.33 24.40
N ILE A 43 8.86 -5.45 23.45
CA ILE A 43 9.58 -4.21 23.74
C ILE A 43 8.77 -3.33 24.69
N LYS A 44 7.47 -3.19 24.44
CA LYS A 44 6.58 -2.38 25.31
C LYS A 44 6.44 -2.97 26.70
N GLU A 45 6.28 -4.30 26.82
CA GLU A 45 6.15 -4.98 28.10
C GLU A 45 7.38 -4.77 28.98
N ASN A 46 8.56 -4.68 28.38
CA ASN A 46 9.82 -4.54 29.09
C ASN A 46 10.34 -3.10 29.12
N ASN A 47 9.59 -2.13 28.63
CA ASN A 47 9.95 -0.70 28.58
C ASN A 47 11.28 -0.45 27.89
N LEU A 48 11.47 -1.08 26.73
CA LEU A 48 12.71 -1.02 25.98
C LEU A 48 12.61 -0.12 24.71
N GLN A 49 11.62 0.76 24.63
CA GLN A 49 11.33 1.57 23.44
C GLN A 49 12.50 2.45 23.00
N ASP A 50 13.30 2.94 23.95
CA ASP A 50 14.41 3.85 23.67
C ASP A 50 15.74 3.14 23.44
N ASN A 51 15.74 1.80 23.49
CA ASN A 51 16.96 1.04 23.35
C ASN A 51 17.32 0.81 21.88
N VAL A 52 18.63 0.72 21.62
CA VAL A 52 19.16 0.29 20.32
C VAL A 52 19.56 -1.17 20.46
N PHE A 53 19.01 -2.03 19.58
CA PHE A 53 19.30 -3.45 19.59
C PHE A 53 20.33 -3.76 18.51
N SER A 54 21.51 -4.21 18.92
CA SER A 54 22.59 -4.55 17.98
C SER A 54 22.46 -6.02 17.57
N ILE A 55 22.55 -6.28 16.27
CA ILE A 55 22.54 -7.62 15.69
C ILE A 55 23.86 -7.79 14.94
N PRO A 56 24.96 -8.14 15.65
CA PRO A 56 26.28 -8.21 15.03
C PRO A 56 26.37 -9.19 13.86
N SER A 57 25.66 -10.31 13.93
CA SER A 57 25.65 -11.33 12.88
C SER A 57 25.12 -10.80 11.55
N LEU A 58 24.30 -9.76 11.57
CA LEU A 58 23.72 -9.14 10.38
C LEU A 58 24.27 -7.74 10.13
N GLN A 59 25.19 -7.27 10.97
CA GLN A 59 25.78 -5.93 10.91
C GLN A 59 24.72 -4.83 10.87
N MET A 60 23.67 -4.99 11.70
CA MET A 60 22.55 -4.05 11.76
C MET A 60 22.19 -3.71 13.19
N ASN A 61 21.67 -2.51 13.36
CA ASN A 61 21.03 -2.07 14.58
C ASN A 61 19.52 -1.95 14.32
N VAL A 62 18.73 -2.40 15.29
CA VAL A 62 17.28 -2.27 15.26
C VAL A 62 16.86 -1.26 16.33
N VAL A 63 16.08 -0.28 15.94
CA VAL A 63 15.57 0.74 16.86
C VAL A 63 14.05 0.76 16.79
N CYS A 64 13.41 1.03 17.93
CA CYS A 64 11.99 1.22 18.01
C CYS A 64 11.71 2.72 17.94
N LYS A 65 10.96 3.15 16.92
CA LYS A 65 10.63 4.56 16.71
C LYS A 65 9.14 4.74 16.66
N GLU A 66 8.68 5.85 17.26
CA GLU A 66 7.29 6.25 17.10
C GLU A 66 7.14 6.91 15.73
N GLN A 67 6.19 6.43 14.95
CA GLN A 67 5.90 6.95 13.63
C GLN A 67 4.45 7.41 13.59
N SER A 68 4.26 8.67 13.19
CA SER A 68 2.93 9.24 13.06
C SER A 68 2.40 9.05 11.65
N SER A 69 1.14 8.72 11.54
CA SER A 69 0.45 8.64 10.26
C SER A 69 -0.93 9.26 10.38
N TYR A 70 -1.44 9.77 9.27
CA TYR A 70 -2.77 10.36 9.21
C TYR A 70 -3.74 9.39 8.55
N GLU A 71 -5.01 9.51 8.91
CA GLU A 71 -6.06 8.76 8.24
C GLU A 71 -6.07 9.06 6.76
N SER A 72 -6.40 8.05 5.95
CA SER A 72 -6.57 8.22 4.52
C SER A 72 -7.75 9.15 4.22
N MET A 73 -7.58 10.07 3.27
CA MET A 73 -8.64 10.99 2.87
C MET A 73 -9.53 10.36 1.80
N SER A 74 -10.24 9.29 2.20
CA SER A 74 -11.22 8.64 1.33
C SER A 74 -12.47 9.51 1.18
N TYR A 75 -13.34 9.18 0.21
CA TYR A 75 -14.61 9.88 0.06
C TYR A 75 -15.50 9.72 1.31
N LYS A 76 -15.46 8.55 1.94
CA LYS A 76 -16.18 8.32 3.19
C LYS A 76 -15.69 9.24 4.31
N PHE A 77 -14.38 9.38 4.44
CA PHE A 77 -13.76 10.30 5.41
C PHE A 77 -14.21 11.74 5.16
N LEU A 78 -14.14 12.18 3.89
CA LEU A 78 -14.55 13.53 3.51
C LEU A 78 -16.04 13.77 3.81
N GLU A 79 -16.89 12.80 3.50
CA GLU A 79 -18.32 12.89 3.77
C GLU A 79 -18.59 13.07 5.28
N GLU A 80 -17.93 12.28 6.11
CA GLU A 80 -18.06 12.38 7.57
C GLU A 80 -17.63 13.75 8.09
N LYS A 81 -16.48 14.25 7.58
CA LYS A 81 -15.93 15.54 8.01
C LYS A 81 -16.77 16.71 7.52
N PHE A 82 -17.31 16.63 6.31
CA PHE A 82 -18.20 17.66 5.79
C PHE A 82 -19.50 17.71 6.56
N ASN A 83 -20.06 16.54 6.95
CA ASN A 83 -21.26 16.48 7.78
C ASN A 83 -21.03 17.05 9.18
N GLU A 84 -19.84 16.88 9.75
CA GLU A 84 -19.48 17.48 11.03
C GLU A 84 -19.35 19.00 10.94
N HIS A 85 -18.77 19.50 9.84
CA HIS A 85 -18.50 20.92 9.67
C HIS A 85 -19.74 21.70 9.26
N PHE A 86 -20.53 21.15 8.33
CA PHE A 86 -21.78 21.77 7.87
C PHE A 86 -22.95 21.21 8.65
N SER A 87 -23.78 22.09 9.20
CA SER A 87 -25.01 21.66 9.87
C SER A 87 -26.10 21.21 8.89
N ASP A 88 -25.88 21.41 7.58
CA ASP A 88 -26.78 21.04 6.50
C ASP A 88 -26.18 19.90 5.70
N SER A 89 -26.79 18.72 5.77
CA SER A 89 -26.31 17.53 5.05
C SER A 89 -26.38 17.68 3.54
N GLU A 90 -27.28 18.51 3.03
CA GLU A 90 -27.37 18.79 1.59
C GLU A 90 -26.12 19.52 1.10
N LYS A 91 -25.62 20.49 1.86
CA LYS A 91 -24.40 21.21 1.53
C LYS A 91 -23.18 20.29 1.57
N ALA A 92 -23.12 19.40 2.53
CA ALA A 92 -22.04 18.42 2.64
C ALA A 92 -22.02 17.48 1.43
N THR A 93 -23.20 16.98 1.04
CA THR A 93 -23.35 16.10 -0.12
C THR A 93 -23.02 16.83 -1.42
N GLU A 94 -23.47 18.07 -1.55
CA GLU A 94 -23.20 18.91 -2.73
C GLU A 94 -21.72 19.16 -2.91
N LEU A 95 -21.00 19.49 -1.83
CA LEU A 95 -19.56 19.70 -1.87
C LEU A 95 -18.82 18.41 -2.23
N LEU A 96 -19.19 17.29 -1.65
CA LEU A 96 -18.58 16.00 -1.97
C LEU A 96 -18.79 15.62 -3.43
N ASN A 97 -20.00 15.82 -3.94
CA ASN A 97 -20.31 15.56 -5.36
C ASN A 97 -19.53 16.50 -6.28
N PHE A 98 -19.34 17.75 -5.90
CA PHE A 98 -18.52 18.71 -6.65
C PHE A 98 -17.09 18.19 -6.77
N ILE A 99 -16.50 17.71 -5.65
CA ILE A 99 -15.15 17.15 -5.65
C ILE A 99 -15.07 15.93 -6.56
N LYS A 100 -16.02 15.01 -6.46
CA LYS A 100 -16.05 13.80 -7.29
C LYS A 100 -16.17 14.09 -8.77
N THR A 101 -17.03 15.05 -9.15
CA THR A 101 -17.30 15.36 -10.56
C THR A 101 -16.24 16.23 -11.21
N THR A 102 -15.52 17.05 -10.42
CA THR A 102 -14.46 17.92 -10.94
C THR A 102 -13.09 17.28 -10.92
N ARG A 103 -12.98 16.10 -10.30
CA ARG A 103 -11.72 15.37 -10.24
C ARG A 103 -11.26 14.98 -11.65
N LYS A 104 -10.03 15.37 -11.98
CA LYS A 104 -9.47 15.12 -13.30
C LYS A 104 -9.22 13.64 -13.53
N LYS A 105 -9.70 13.12 -14.66
CA LYS A 105 -9.51 11.74 -15.06
C LYS A 105 -8.51 11.67 -16.20
N THR A 106 -7.47 10.88 -16.02
CA THR A 106 -6.47 10.63 -17.07
C THR A 106 -6.64 9.21 -17.58
N LYS A 107 -6.66 9.03 -18.89
CA LYS A 107 -6.73 7.72 -19.52
C LYS A 107 -5.37 7.38 -20.11
N GLN A 108 -4.95 6.15 -19.94
CA GLN A 108 -3.67 5.66 -20.43
C GLN A 108 -3.85 4.26 -21.01
N VAL A 109 -3.22 4.03 -22.16
CA VAL A 109 -3.23 2.69 -22.77
C VAL A 109 -2.18 1.84 -22.05
N VAL A 110 -2.60 0.72 -21.52
CA VAL A 110 -1.72 -0.20 -20.77
C VAL A 110 -1.85 -1.61 -21.30
N LEU A 111 -0.81 -2.39 -21.07
CA LEU A 111 -0.80 -3.82 -21.39
C LEU A 111 -1.10 -4.62 -20.11
N LYS A 112 -1.95 -5.62 -20.24
CA LYS A 112 -2.25 -6.54 -19.15
C LYS A 112 -2.04 -7.97 -19.62
N GLY A 113 -1.38 -8.78 -18.79
CA GLY A 113 -1.31 -10.21 -18.99
C GLY A 113 -2.49 -10.87 -18.31
N GLU A 114 -3.26 -11.65 -19.07
CA GLU A 114 -4.40 -12.40 -18.55
C GLU A 114 -4.16 -13.88 -18.72
N ASN A 115 -4.57 -14.67 -17.72
CA ASN A 115 -4.47 -16.12 -17.81
C ASN A 115 -5.52 -16.64 -18.78
N VAL A 116 -5.11 -17.63 -19.59
CA VAL A 116 -6.04 -18.29 -20.51
C VAL A 116 -6.98 -19.16 -19.70
N SER A 117 -8.28 -18.95 -19.87
CA SER A 117 -9.30 -19.77 -19.25
C SER A 117 -9.50 -21.06 -20.06
N GLU A 118 -9.47 -22.19 -19.40
CA GLU A 118 -9.78 -23.47 -20.02
C GLU A 118 -11.24 -23.86 -19.78
#